data_21c5db19c17b5423f65dd0f2ec4eaf8f
#
_entry.id   21c5db19c17b5423f65dd0f2ec4eaf8f
#
_cell.length_a   1.000
_cell.length_b   1.000
_cell.length_c   1.000
_cell.angle_alpha   90.00
_cell.angle_beta   90.00
_cell.angle_gamma   90.00
#
_symmetry.space_group_name_H-M   'P 1'
#
loop_
_entity.id
_entity.type
_entity.pdbx_description
1 polymer ?
#
loop_
_entity_poly.entity_id
_entity_poly.type
_entity_poly.pdbx_seq_one_letter_code
_entity_poly.pdbx_strand_id
1 'polypeptide(L)'
;MGQEVPSLGGMVRRVVGVAIGLIVIGGLGLALGNRDETIPSYFSVQAFGRDINTRGIGCPRLYPAPFPGPVGHEAARCQVGSDWVTLHTFEDVPPVDEWGKPTSRTGVTWVVGPNWLVATMHRPAAIQVAMVIGGDLIPS
;
A
#
# COMPACT_ATOMS: atom_id res chain seq x y z
N MET A 1 -56.73 -48.23 -17.41
CA MET A 1 -56.41 -46.77 -17.55
C MET A 1 -55.63 -46.38 -16.36
N GLY A 2 -54.28 -46.37 -16.45
CA GLY A 2 -53.37 -45.92 -15.45
C GLY A 2 -52.65 -44.69 -16.01
N GLN A 3 -52.93 -43.54 -15.42
CA GLN A 3 -52.14 -42.33 -15.69
C GLN A 3 -50.94 -42.34 -14.75
N GLU A 4 -49.76 -42.55 -15.33
CA GLU A 4 -48.50 -42.35 -14.64
C GLU A 4 -48.25 -40.85 -14.45
N VAL A 5 -48.19 -40.44 -13.17
CA VAL A 5 -47.81 -39.09 -12.78
C VAL A 5 -46.29 -38.99 -12.87
N PRO A 6 -45.71 -38.09 -13.68
CA PRO A 6 -44.26 -37.96 -13.73
C PRO A 6 -43.75 -37.40 -12.41
N SER A 7 -42.78 -38.10 -11.85
CA SER A 7 -42.10 -37.76 -10.60
C SER A 7 -41.41 -36.41 -10.70
N LEU A 8 -41.91 -35.44 -9.95
CA LEU A 8 -41.36 -34.06 -9.77
C LEU A 8 -40.02 -34.02 -9.02
N GLY A 9 -39.49 -35.18 -8.62
CA GLY A 9 -38.29 -35.24 -7.79
C GLY A 9 -36.97 -34.98 -8.51
N GLY A 10 -36.91 -35.08 -9.83
CA GLY A 10 -35.66 -34.93 -10.58
C GLY A 10 -35.30 -33.49 -10.95
N MET A 11 -36.26 -32.62 -11.04
CA MET A 11 -36.05 -31.26 -11.53
C MET A 11 -35.56 -30.28 -10.43
N VAL A 12 -35.95 -30.53 -9.18
CA VAL A 12 -35.58 -29.68 -8.05
C VAL A 12 -34.10 -29.84 -7.69
N ARG A 13 -33.53 -31.05 -7.85
CA ARG A 13 -32.11 -31.29 -7.53
C ARG A 13 -31.15 -30.59 -8.48
N ARG A 14 -31.51 -30.42 -9.76
CA ARG A 14 -30.64 -29.77 -10.75
C ARG A 14 -30.60 -28.24 -10.60
N VAL A 15 -31.71 -27.64 -10.21
CA VAL A 15 -31.81 -26.19 -10.00
C VAL A 15 -31.06 -25.77 -8.75
N VAL A 16 -31.10 -26.55 -7.67
CA VAL A 16 -30.37 -26.25 -6.41
C VAL A 16 -28.86 -26.35 -6.63
N GLY A 17 -28.38 -27.32 -7.42
CA GLY A 17 -26.95 -27.46 -7.70
C GLY A 17 -26.36 -26.30 -8.51
N VAL A 18 -27.12 -25.76 -9.46
CA VAL A 18 -26.67 -24.61 -10.28
C VAL A 18 -26.68 -23.31 -9.47
N ALA A 19 -27.66 -23.12 -8.62
CA ALA A 19 -27.72 -21.93 -7.76
C ALA A 19 -26.57 -21.86 -6.75
N ILE A 20 -26.21 -22.99 -6.14
CA ILE A 20 -25.08 -23.06 -5.19
C ILE A 20 -23.74 -22.83 -5.91
N GLY A 21 -23.57 -23.35 -7.12
CA GLY A 21 -22.37 -23.15 -7.91
C GLY A 21 -22.16 -21.68 -8.31
N LEU A 22 -23.22 -20.97 -8.66
CA LEU A 22 -23.15 -19.55 -9.02
C LEU A 22 -22.86 -18.65 -7.83
N ILE A 23 -23.38 -18.97 -6.64
CA ILE A 23 -23.10 -18.19 -5.43
C ILE A 23 -21.63 -18.34 -5.01
N VAL A 24 -21.05 -19.54 -5.13
CA VAL A 24 -19.63 -19.76 -4.79
C VAL A 24 -18.70 -19.05 -5.76
N ILE A 25 -19.01 -19.05 -7.05
CA ILE A 25 -18.20 -18.35 -8.06
C ILE A 25 -18.32 -16.82 -7.89
N GLY A 26 -19.52 -16.33 -7.63
CA GLY A 26 -19.76 -14.90 -7.35
C GLY A 26 -19.07 -14.43 -6.07
N GLY A 27 -19.08 -15.24 -5.01
CA GLY A 27 -18.43 -14.92 -3.74
C GLY A 27 -16.90 -14.87 -3.85
N LEU A 28 -16.27 -15.76 -4.60
CA LEU A 28 -14.83 -15.75 -4.85
C LEU A 28 -14.40 -14.55 -5.73
N GLY A 29 -15.21 -14.16 -6.70
CA GLY A 29 -14.92 -13.02 -7.56
C GLY A 29 -14.96 -11.68 -6.80
N LEU A 30 -15.86 -11.55 -5.82
CA LEU A 30 -15.95 -10.35 -4.97
C LEU A 30 -14.82 -10.25 -3.95
N ALA A 31 -14.24 -11.37 -3.50
CA ALA A 31 -13.11 -11.38 -2.57
C ALA A 31 -11.77 -11.03 -3.22
N LEU A 32 -11.65 -11.15 -4.55
CA LEU A 32 -10.43 -10.83 -5.30
C LEU A 32 -10.47 -9.45 -5.96
N GLY A 33 -11.57 -8.69 -5.85
CA GLY A 33 -11.85 -7.56 -6.74
C GLY A 33 -11.75 -6.17 -6.14
N ASN A 34 -11.50 -5.96 -4.85
CA ASN A 34 -11.41 -4.59 -4.29
C ASN A 34 -10.40 -4.53 -3.14
N ARG A 35 -9.14 -4.58 -3.50
CA ARG A 35 -8.13 -3.87 -2.72
C ARG A 35 -7.97 -2.48 -3.34
N ASP A 36 -8.95 -1.63 -3.15
CA ASP A 36 -8.70 -0.20 -3.04
C ASP A 36 -7.92 -0.01 -1.72
N GLU A 37 -6.67 -0.43 -1.73
CA GLU A 37 -5.74 -0.05 -0.68
C GLU A 37 -5.51 1.45 -0.87
N THR A 38 -6.38 2.24 -0.26
CA THR A 38 -6.18 3.69 -0.15
C THR A 38 -4.80 3.89 0.46
N ILE A 39 -3.94 4.61 -0.25
CA ILE A 39 -2.61 4.95 0.24
C ILE A 39 -2.77 5.68 1.57
N PRO A 40 -2.16 5.20 2.66
CA PRO A 40 -2.38 5.76 3.99
C PRO A 40 -1.80 7.18 4.10
N SER A 41 -2.39 7.97 5.00
CA SER A 41 -1.85 9.24 5.47
C SER A 41 -1.33 9.09 6.90
N TYR A 42 -0.27 9.81 7.27
CA TYR A 42 0.34 9.71 8.58
C TYR A 42 0.39 11.06 9.29
N PHE A 43 -0.05 11.10 10.55
CA PHE A 43 -0.02 12.30 11.38
C PHE A 43 1.37 12.63 11.93
N SER A 44 2.27 11.66 11.94
CA SER A 44 3.64 11.84 12.42
C SER A 44 4.59 10.84 11.79
N VAL A 45 5.86 11.18 11.77
CA VAL A 45 6.91 10.29 11.29
C VAL A 45 7.04 9.01 12.14
N GLN A 46 6.66 9.06 13.42
CA GLN A 46 6.62 7.90 14.30
C GLN A 46 5.52 6.93 13.90
N ALA A 47 4.33 7.43 13.55
CA ALA A 47 3.24 6.60 13.04
C ALA A 47 3.62 5.95 11.72
N PHE A 48 4.26 6.70 10.83
CA PHE A 48 4.75 6.21 9.55
C PHE A 48 5.81 5.10 9.73
N GLY A 49 6.84 5.34 10.53
CA GLY A 49 7.89 4.34 10.79
C GLY A 49 7.35 3.06 11.44
N ARG A 50 6.36 3.19 12.32
CA ARG A 50 5.68 2.04 12.95
C ARG A 50 4.92 1.21 11.91
N ASP A 51 4.21 1.85 10.99
CA ASP A 51 3.47 1.14 9.95
C ASP A 51 4.41 0.40 8.98
N ILE A 52 5.49 1.04 8.55
CA ILE A 52 6.57 0.41 7.76
C ILE A 52 7.11 -0.84 8.46
N ASN A 53 7.40 -0.73 9.76
CA ASN A 53 7.92 -1.84 10.54
C ASN A 53 6.88 -2.97 10.70
N THR A 54 5.63 -2.64 10.96
CA THR A 54 4.54 -3.60 11.13
C THR A 54 4.26 -4.38 9.85
N ARG A 55 4.44 -3.75 8.70
CA ARG A 55 4.30 -4.40 7.38
C ARG A 55 5.54 -5.21 6.97
N GLY A 56 6.54 -5.30 7.82
CA GLY A 56 7.73 -6.13 7.61
C GLY A 56 8.76 -5.56 6.63
N ILE A 57 8.69 -4.27 6.32
CA ILE A 57 9.64 -3.62 5.42
C ILE A 57 10.97 -3.35 6.15
N GLY A 58 10.89 -2.98 7.43
CA GLY A 58 12.03 -2.55 8.25
C GLY A 58 11.63 -1.40 9.16
N CYS A 59 12.56 -0.50 9.47
CA CYS A 59 12.33 0.63 10.38
C CYS A 59 12.09 0.23 11.85
N PRO A 60 12.82 -0.69 12.44
CA PRO A 60 12.59 -1.10 13.83
C PRO A 60 12.87 0.04 14.81
N ARG A 61 13.65 1.04 14.39
CA ARG A 61 14.03 2.21 15.18
C ARG A 61 14.16 3.44 14.30
N LEU A 62 13.60 4.55 14.78
CA LEU A 62 13.77 5.86 14.17
C LEU A 62 14.95 6.61 14.79
N TYR A 63 15.67 7.30 13.93
CA TYR A 63 16.77 8.20 14.27
C TYR A 63 16.46 9.60 13.77
N PRO A 64 16.94 10.65 14.43
CA PRO A 64 16.78 12.01 13.93
C PRO A 64 17.31 12.16 12.51
N ALA A 65 16.56 12.86 11.67
CA ALA A 65 17.04 13.25 10.34
C ALA A 65 18.15 14.31 10.47
N PRO A 66 19.13 14.32 9.56
CA PRO A 66 20.26 15.24 9.64
C PRO A 66 19.88 16.71 9.41
N PHE A 67 18.71 16.95 8.82
CA PHE A 67 18.24 18.31 8.51
C PHE A 67 16.83 18.51 9.05
N PRO A 68 16.61 19.57 9.88
CA PRO A 68 15.28 19.96 10.26
C PRO A 68 14.51 20.47 9.03
N GLY A 69 13.28 20.01 8.87
CA GLY A 69 12.40 20.50 7.82
C GLY A 69 11.71 21.82 8.18
N PRO A 70 10.93 22.39 7.26
CA PRO A 70 10.07 23.54 7.51
C PRO A 70 9.02 23.24 8.58
N VAL A 71 8.34 24.27 9.07
CA VAL A 71 7.23 24.12 10.02
C VAL A 71 6.15 23.22 9.45
N GLY A 72 5.59 22.33 10.27
CA GLY A 72 4.59 21.35 9.83
C GLY A 72 5.20 20.13 9.10
N HIS A 73 6.51 19.99 9.14
CA HIS A 73 7.24 18.88 8.57
C HIS A 73 8.02 18.14 9.65
N GLU A 74 7.83 16.85 9.72
CA GLU A 74 8.63 15.97 10.55
C GLU A 74 9.50 15.08 9.65
N ALA A 75 10.71 14.79 10.12
CA ALA A 75 11.60 13.88 9.42
C ALA A 75 12.34 12.97 10.39
N ALA A 76 12.50 11.71 10.01
CA ALA A 76 13.34 10.75 10.69
C ALA A 76 13.96 9.81 9.67
N ARG A 77 15.01 9.13 10.06
CA ARG A 77 15.62 8.09 9.22
C ARG A 77 15.57 6.74 9.93
N CYS A 78 15.52 5.68 9.15
CA CYS A 78 15.60 4.33 9.63
C CYS A 78 16.28 3.40 8.61
N GLN A 79 16.45 2.15 8.98
CA GLN A 79 16.99 1.15 8.08
C GLN A 79 15.88 0.27 7.51
N VAL A 80 15.91 0.09 6.18
CA VAL A 80 15.13 -0.88 5.43
C VAL A 80 16.13 -1.89 4.84
N GLY A 81 16.18 -3.07 5.43
CA GLY A 81 17.27 -4.01 5.16
C GLY A 81 18.62 -3.43 5.62
N SER A 82 19.59 -3.32 4.71
CA SER A 82 20.88 -2.67 4.95
C SER A 82 20.91 -1.17 4.63
N ASP A 83 19.81 -0.66 4.06
CA ASP A 83 19.80 0.67 3.44
C ASP A 83 19.13 1.71 4.35
N TRP A 84 19.71 2.90 4.34
CA TRP A 84 19.11 4.03 5.04
C TRP A 84 18.05 4.69 4.18
N VAL A 85 16.87 4.90 4.78
CA VAL A 85 15.81 5.70 4.21
C VAL A 85 15.47 6.86 5.14
N THR A 86 15.08 7.99 4.56
CA THR A 86 14.56 9.14 5.31
C THR A 86 13.06 9.21 5.07
N LEU A 87 12.31 9.21 6.16
CA LEU A 87 10.86 9.36 6.18
C LEU A 87 10.54 10.82 6.45
N HIS A 88 9.56 11.35 5.72
CA HIS A 88 9.05 12.70 5.89
C HIS A 88 7.53 12.65 5.98
N THR A 89 6.95 13.38 6.93
CA THR A 89 5.51 13.60 7.02
C THR A 89 5.22 15.10 7.04
N PHE A 90 4.08 15.48 6.46
CA PHE A 90 3.65 16.85 6.28
C PHE A 90 2.23 17.01 6.80
N GLU A 91 1.85 18.21 7.26
CA GLU A 91 0.47 18.52 7.61
C GLU A 91 -0.45 18.47 6.38
N ASP A 92 0.08 18.89 5.22
CA ASP A 92 -0.59 18.92 3.93
C ASP A 92 0.14 18.03 2.89
N VAL A 93 -0.26 18.16 1.63
CA VAL A 93 0.40 17.45 0.51
C VAL A 93 1.88 17.82 0.46
N PRO A 94 2.78 16.84 0.33
CA PRO A 94 4.21 17.10 0.27
C PRO A 94 4.56 18.04 -0.88
N PRO A 95 5.47 19.01 -0.67
CA PRO A 95 5.91 19.93 -1.72
C PRO A 95 6.88 19.24 -2.70
N VAL A 96 6.36 18.29 -3.47
CA VAL A 96 7.15 17.46 -4.39
C VAL A 96 7.92 18.28 -5.41
N ASP A 97 7.36 19.41 -5.84
CA ASP A 97 8.02 20.31 -6.80
C ASP A 97 9.27 20.96 -6.23
N GLU A 98 9.33 21.14 -4.92
CA GLU A 98 10.51 21.68 -4.24
C GLU A 98 11.55 20.60 -3.92
N TRP A 99 11.09 19.40 -3.55
CA TRP A 99 11.93 18.31 -3.07
C TRP A 99 12.23 17.27 -4.14
N GLY A 100 11.31 17.09 -5.08
CA GLY A 100 11.35 16.06 -6.12
C GLY A 100 11.92 16.53 -7.44
N LYS A 101 12.40 17.78 -7.57
CA LYS A 101 13.27 18.10 -8.68
C LYS A 101 14.61 17.43 -8.40
N PRO A 102 14.92 16.31 -9.06
CA PRO A 102 16.23 15.72 -8.92
C PRO A 102 17.22 16.82 -9.35
N THR A 103 17.85 17.43 -8.38
CA THR A 103 19.12 18.01 -8.69
C THR A 103 19.91 16.82 -9.20
N SER A 104 20.23 16.81 -10.47
CA SER A 104 20.85 15.72 -11.24
C SER A 104 22.17 15.18 -10.67
N ARG A 105 22.44 15.45 -9.42
CA ARG A 105 23.64 15.14 -8.67
C ARG A 105 23.44 14.18 -7.49
N THR A 106 22.21 13.86 -7.09
CA THR A 106 22.00 13.20 -5.78
C THR A 106 21.70 11.71 -5.85
N GLY A 107 21.27 11.18 -6.99
CA GLY A 107 20.90 9.76 -7.11
C GLY A 107 19.81 9.33 -6.11
N VAL A 108 19.03 10.28 -5.58
CA VAL A 108 17.98 10.01 -4.60
C VAL A 108 16.71 9.58 -5.31
N THR A 109 16.18 8.44 -4.93
CA THR A 109 14.87 7.95 -5.36
C THR A 109 13.83 8.33 -4.29
N TRP A 110 12.68 8.81 -4.73
CA TRP A 110 11.59 9.24 -3.89
C TRP A 110 10.38 8.33 -4.02
N VAL A 111 9.66 8.12 -2.92
CA VAL A 111 8.30 7.57 -2.92
C VAL A 111 7.39 8.60 -2.27
N VAL A 112 6.34 9.00 -2.96
CA VAL A 112 5.47 10.09 -2.53
C VAL A 112 4.06 9.57 -2.26
N GLY A 113 3.56 9.81 -1.07
CA GLY A 113 2.19 9.53 -0.67
C GLY A 113 1.37 10.79 -0.44
N PRO A 114 0.15 10.69 0.10
CA PRO A 114 -0.77 11.82 0.25
C PRO A 114 -0.21 12.96 1.10
N ASN A 115 0.49 12.66 2.19
CA ASN A 115 1.09 13.63 3.10
C ASN A 115 2.44 13.15 3.65
N TRP A 116 3.11 12.31 2.89
CA TRP A 116 4.41 11.78 3.26
C TRP A 116 5.28 11.54 2.03
N LEU A 117 6.57 11.45 2.26
CA LEU A 117 7.51 10.94 1.27
C LEU A 117 8.63 10.14 1.94
N VAL A 118 9.22 9.27 1.15
CA VAL A 118 10.44 8.52 1.51
C VAL A 118 11.54 8.88 0.54
N ALA A 119 12.70 9.19 1.07
CA ALA A 119 13.90 9.50 0.30
C ALA A 119 14.98 8.45 0.57
N THR A 120 15.59 7.91 -0.47
CA THR A 120 16.70 6.97 -0.35
C THR A 120 17.63 7.02 -1.55
N MET A 121 18.89 6.74 -1.35
CA MET A 121 19.86 6.55 -2.43
C MET A 121 19.80 5.13 -3.03
N HIS A 122 19.03 4.23 -2.39
CA HIS A 122 18.92 2.83 -2.79
C HIS A 122 17.55 2.56 -3.40
N ARG A 123 17.50 2.55 -4.72
CA ARG A 123 16.26 2.31 -5.47
C ARG A 123 15.48 1.04 -5.05
N PRO A 124 16.12 -0.09 -4.72
CA PRO A 124 15.42 -1.28 -4.25
C PRO A 124 14.62 -1.04 -2.96
N ALA A 125 15.14 -0.26 -2.01
CA ALA A 125 14.43 0.10 -0.79
C ALA A 125 13.20 0.97 -1.09
N ALA A 126 13.31 1.94 -2.01
CA ALA A 126 12.18 2.74 -2.46
C ALA A 126 11.09 1.88 -3.12
N ILE A 127 11.48 0.96 -4.00
CA ILE A 127 10.54 0.03 -4.65
C ILE A 127 9.79 -0.81 -3.61
N GLN A 128 10.49 -1.33 -2.61
CA GLN A 128 9.88 -2.12 -1.53
C GLN A 128 8.84 -1.30 -0.76
N VAL A 129 9.14 -0.06 -0.42
CA VAL A 129 8.19 0.85 0.25
C VAL A 129 6.97 1.09 -0.64
N ALA A 130 7.17 1.44 -1.91
CA ALA A 130 6.08 1.71 -2.85
C ALA A 130 5.18 0.49 -3.08
N MET A 131 5.75 -0.71 -3.12
CA MET A 131 4.98 -1.95 -3.30
C MET A 131 4.12 -2.31 -2.09
N VAL A 132 4.55 -1.98 -0.88
CA VAL A 132 3.89 -2.42 0.36
C VAL A 132 2.95 -1.35 0.92
N ILE A 133 3.33 -0.09 0.84
CA ILE A 133 2.54 1.04 1.39
C ILE A 133 1.77 1.76 0.29
N GLY A 134 2.23 1.67 -0.93
CA GLY A 134 1.75 2.47 -2.04
C GLY A 134 2.59 3.75 -2.21
N GLY A 135 2.04 4.69 -2.98
CA GLY A 135 2.72 5.93 -3.33
C GLY A 135 3.38 5.89 -4.71
N ASP A 136 3.69 7.07 -5.21
CA ASP A 136 4.29 7.26 -6.52
C ASP A 136 5.81 7.21 -6.42
N LEU A 137 6.41 6.30 -7.18
CA LEU A 137 7.87 6.18 -7.28
C LEU A 137 8.40 7.22 -8.27
N ILE A 138 9.21 8.16 -7.77
CA ILE A 138 9.88 9.17 -8.57
C ILE A 138 11.36 8.80 -8.66
N PRO A 139 11.85 8.33 -9.81
CA PRO A 139 13.23 8.00 -10.01
C PRO A 139 14.11 9.26 -10.05
N SER A 140 15.38 9.09 -9.67
CA SER A 140 16.43 10.09 -9.81
C SER A 140 16.85 10.29 -11.26
#